data_c7a310aa4f4ca681d481fc55164c5c6b
#
_entry.id   c7a310aa4f4ca681d481fc55164c5c6b
#
_cell.length_a   1.000
_cell.length_b   1.000
_cell.length_c   1.000
_cell.angle_alpha   90.00
_cell.angle_beta   90.00
_cell.angle_gamma   90.00
#
_symmetry.space_group_name_H-M   'P 1'
#
loop_
_entity.id
_entity.type
_entity.pdbx_description
1 polymer ?
#
loop_
_entity_poly.entity_id
_entity_poly.type
_entity_poly.pdbx_seq_one_letter_code
_entity_poly.pdbx_strand_id
1 'polypeptide(L)'
;VYEVPEDESQDVDTFEDLRSVAATLDRQKVAIYVNGNNKRGIGHIYRALEIADEFYVKPDIYYDTNQTDPKVFGKTTHNLIPVNGIAELFEKCKENNYTVFINDILATTIDYMIGLRTVLPNAKIVNFEDDGEGIIKADLVFNALFHEKEFPQVYAGEKYYISGKTFMFYEPIEIKDKVKRVFVSFGGADPQNYSDRILNMAIKPEYKDYHFVVVLGRAKNNVEELLKFNKYDNIEVLYDVSNMPELMSSCDIGITSRGRTGYELAILGIPSISMAQNQREEKHGFVCNENGFTYIGLNPADEIIESNIKMYLSMSKESRLRFHDTLLAHDLRGGRRRVMGLINGL
;
A
#
# COMPACT_ATOMS: atom_id res chain seq x y z
N VAL A 1 -16.27 -9.72 -42.01
CA VAL A 1 -15.07 -9.41 -41.25
C VAL A 1 -14.93 -10.54 -40.24
N TYR A 2 -13.86 -11.30 -40.34
CA TYR A 2 -13.52 -12.33 -39.33
C TYR A 2 -12.70 -11.65 -38.25
N GLU A 3 -13.20 -11.63 -37.02
CA GLU A 3 -12.43 -11.15 -35.86
C GLU A 3 -11.51 -12.26 -35.38
N VAL A 4 -10.23 -12.06 -35.52
CA VAL A 4 -9.18 -12.94 -34.98
C VAL A 4 -8.87 -12.50 -33.56
N PRO A 5 -8.74 -13.41 -32.59
CA PRO A 5 -8.27 -13.07 -31.24
C PRO A 5 -6.93 -12.30 -31.30
N GLU A 6 -6.71 -11.38 -30.36
CA GLU A 6 -5.53 -10.50 -30.35
C GLU A 6 -4.21 -11.27 -30.30
N ASP A 7 -4.20 -12.42 -29.64
CA ASP A 7 -3.08 -13.35 -29.54
C ASP A 7 -2.81 -14.17 -30.83
N GLU A 8 -3.76 -14.23 -31.77
CA GLU A 8 -3.63 -14.87 -33.08
C GLU A 8 -3.39 -13.87 -34.22
N SER A 9 -3.44 -12.55 -33.94
CA SER A 9 -3.41 -11.49 -34.97
C SER A 9 -2.03 -10.87 -35.21
N GLN A 10 -0.98 -11.33 -34.53
CA GLN A 10 0.33 -10.72 -34.58
C GLN A 10 1.18 -11.29 -35.73
N ASP A 11 1.51 -10.44 -36.72
CA ASP A 11 2.48 -10.74 -37.75
C ASP A 11 3.91 -10.83 -37.19
N VAL A 12 4.69 -11.79 -37.66
CA VAL A 12 6.09 -12.04 -37.22
C VAL A 12 7.02 -11.81 -38.39
N ASP A 13 7.40 -10.56 -38.61
CA ASP A 13 8.31 -10.16 -39.69
C ASP A 13 9.73 -9.92 -39.21
N THR A 14 9.93 -9.69 -37.92
CA THR A 14 11.23 -9.39 -37.32
C THR A 14 11.55 -10.31 -36.14
N PHE A 15 12.83 -10.36 -35.72
CA PHE A 15 13.22 -11.05 -34.48
C PHE A 15 12.57 -10.41 -33.24
N GLU A 16 12.17 -9.15 -33.31
CA GLU A 16 11.48 -8.44 -32.23
C GLU A 16 10.02 -8.91 -32.13
N ASP A 17 9.36 -9.12 -33.28
CA ASP A 17 8.04 -9.74 -33.34
C ASP A 17 8.05 -11.17 -32.82
N LEU A 18 9.04 -11.96 -33.22
CA LEU A 18 9.23 -13.32 -32.74
C LEU A 18 9.39 -13.35 -31.20
N ARG A 19 10.16 -12.44 -30.62
CA ARG A 19 10.29 -12.30 -29.17
C ARG A 19 8.98 -11.92 -28.51
N SER A 20 8.23 -11.00 -29.14
CA SER A 20 6.91 -10.55 -28.68
C SER A 20 5.91 -11.70 -28.69
N VAL A 21 5.85 -12.48 -29.77
CA VAL A 21 4.98 -13.67 -29.89
C VAL A 21 5.41 -14.76 -28.90
N ALA A 22 6.70 -15.03 -28.77
CA ALA A 22 7.20 -15.98 -27.79
C ALA A 22 6.82 -15.58 -26.37
N ALA A 23 6.98 -14.29 -26.01
CA ALA A 23 6.52 -13.74 -24.75
C ALA A 23 4.99 -13.81 -24.58
N THR A 24 4.23 -13.78 -25.68
CA THR A 24 2.77 -13.93 -25.68
C THR A 24 2.34 -15.37 -25.41
N LEU A 25 3.04 -16.35 -26.00
CA LEU A 25 2.76 -17.78 -25.83
C LEU A 25 3.18 -18.29 -24.42
N ASP A 26 4.17 -17.63 -23.82
CA ASP A 26 4.71 -17.97 -22.49
C ASP A 26 4.03 -17.16 -21.36
N ARG A 27 2.90 -16.50 -21.65
CA ARG A 27 2.20 -15.60 -20.71
C ARG A 27 1.61 -16.34 -19.53
N GLN A 28 1.98 -15.86 -18.36
CA GLN A 28 1.36 -16.30 -17.12
C GLN A 28 -0.11 -15.83 -17.08
N LYS A 29 -1.05 -16.77 -16.95
CA LYS A 29 -2.44 -16.43 -16.61
C LYS A 29 -2.53 -16.26 -15.10
N VAL A 30 -2.78 -15.04 -14.66
CA VAL A 30 -2.70 -14.66 -13.25
C VAL A 30 -4.09 -14.35 -12.68
N ALA A 31 -4.37 -14.84 -11.48
CA ALA A 31 -5.47 -14.42 -10.66
C ALA A 31 -4.97 -13.74 -9.39
N ILE A 32 -5.69 -12.73 -8.91
CA ILE A 32 -5.43 -12.06 -7.63
C ILE A 32 -6.70 -12.14 -6.79
N TYR A 33 -6.63 -12.68 -5.59
CA TYR A 33 -7.72 -12.65 -4.62
C TYR A 33 -7.39 -11.65 -3.52
N VAL A 34 -8.20 -10.61 -3.42
CA VAL A 34 -7.95 -9.50 -2.50
C VAL A 34 -9.21 -9.07 -1.78
N ASN A 35 -9.08 -8.77 -0.48
CA ASN A 35 -10.17 -8.21 0.31
C ASN A 35 -9.71 -7.00 1.12
N GLY A 36 -10.56 -5.97 1.22
CA GLY A 36 -10.31 -4.77 2.00
C GLY A 36 -11.60 -4.08 2.40
N ASN A 37 -11.62 -3.50 3.61
CA ASN A 37 -12.76 -2.75 4.13
C ASN A 37 -12.30 -1.72 5.18
N ASN A 38 -13.27 -0.95 5.72
CA ASN A 38 -13.00 0.11 6.69
C ASN A 38 -12.37 -0.38 8.01
N LYS A 39 -12.52 -1.66 8.37
CA LYS A 39 -11.93 -2.24 9.59
C LYS A 39 -10.52 -2.74 9.37
N ARG A 40 -10.26 -3.38 8.20
CA ARG A 40 -8.96 -3.96 7.85
C ARG A 40 -8.03 -2.96 7.13
N GLY A 41 -8.60 -1.86 6.63
CA GLY A 41 -7.91 -0.95 5.71
C GLY A 41 -8.04 -1.39 4.25
N ILE A 42 -7.66 -0.50 3.33
CA ILE A 42 -7.70 -0.74 1.88
C ILE A 42 -6.31 -0.80 1.24
N GLY A 43 -5.26 -0.90 2.06
CA GLY A 43 -3.88 -1.03 1.58
C GLY A 43 -3.64 -2.26 0.70
N HIS A 44 -4.36 -3.36 0.99
CA HIS A 44 -4.38 -4.58 0.18
C HIS A 44 -4.91 -4.32 -1.24
N ILE A 45 -6.00 -3.56 -1.36
CA ILE A 45 -6.60 -3.20 -2.64
C ILE A 45 -5.61 -2.40 -3.49
N TYR A 46 -4.97 -1.35 -2.92
CA TYR A 46 -3.98 -0.56 -3.64
C TYR A 46 -2.82 -1.42 -4.12
N ARG A 47 -2.28 -2.30 -3.25
CA ARG A 47 -1.17 -3.18 -3.64
C ARG A 47 -1.57 -4.16 -4.74
N ALA A 48 -2.77 -4.77 -4.65
CA ALA A 48 -3.27 -5.70 -5.65
C ALA A 48 -3.39 -5.03 -7.02
N LEU A 49 -3.89 -3.81 -7.10
CA LEU A 49 -3.97 -3.04 -8.34
C LEU A 49 -2.58 -2.69 -8.89
N GLU A 50 -1.65 -2.27 -8.02
CA GLU A 50 -0.26 -1.98 -8.41
C GLU A 50 0.49 -3.23 -8.92
N ILE A 51 0.21 -4.40 -8.35
CA ILE A 51 0.76 -5.68 -8.82
C ILE A 51 0.12 -6.07 -10.16
N ALA A 52 -1.20 -5.91 -10.27
CA ALA A 52 -1.92 -6.26 -11.50
C ALA A 52 -1.43 -5.46 -12.71
N ASP A 53 -0.99 -4.22 -12.50
CA ASP A 53 -0.41 -3.38 -13.54
C ASP A 53 0.97 -3.84 -14.04
N GLU A 54 1.63 -4.78 -13.36
CA GLU A 54 2.94 -5.31 -13.77
C GLU A 54 2.84 -6.46 -14.76
N PHE A 55 1.66 -7.07 -14.89
CA PHE A 55 1.45 -8.16 -15.83
C PHE A 55 1.01 -7.63 -17.19
N TYR A 56 1.58 -8.17 -18.24
CA TYR A 56 1.22 -7.81 -19.62
C TYR A 56 -0.23 -8.20 -19.93
N VAL A 57 -0.62 -9.43 -19.58
CA VAL A 57 -2.02 -9.85 -19.57
C VAL A 57 -2.60 -9.49 -18.22
N LYS A 58 -3.64 -8.64 -18.23
CA LYS A 58 -4.26 -8.16 -16.99
C LYS A 58 -4.81 -9.33 -16.18
N PRO A 59 -4.44 -9.45 -14.89
CA PRO A 59 -4.98 -10.47 -14.01
C PRO A 59 -6.48 -10.35 -13.80
N ASP A 60 -7.14 -11.47 -13.55
CA ASP A 60 -8.47 -11.51 -12.97
C ASP A 60 -8.38 -11.18 -11.47
N ILE A 61 -9.12 -10.17 -11.02
CA ILE A 61 -9.12 -9.75 -9.62
C ILE A 61 -10.41 -10.20 -8.93
N TYR A 62 -10.31 -11.21 -8.10
CA TYR A 62 -11.40 -11.73 -7.28
C TYR A 62 -11.49 -10.97 -5.96
N TYR A 63 -12.73 -10.70 -5.50
CA TYR A 63 -13.01 -10.14 -4.19
C TYR A 63 -14.29 -10.72 -3.60
N ASP A 64 -14.32 -10.91 -2.27
CA ASP A 64 -15.49 -11.42 -1.56
C ASP A 64 -16.46 -10.27 -1.25
N THR A 65 -17.67 -10.36 -1.79
CA THR A 65 -18.73 -9.35 -1.61
C THR A 65 -19.20 -9.21 -0.16
N ASN A 66 -18.96 -10.23 0.70
CA ASN A 66 -19.25 -10.15 2.13
C ASN A 66 -18.19 -9.34 2.91
N GLN A 67 -17.01 -9.12 2.33
CA GLN A 67 -15.87 -8.49 2.99
C GLN A 67 -15.46 -7.16 2.33
N THR A 68 -15.81 -6.95 1.06
CA THR A 68 -15.28 -5.85 0.26
C THR A 68 -16.41 -5.16 -0.52
N ASP A 69 -16.61 -3.87 -0.25
CA ASP A 69 -17.44 -3.01 -1.11
C ASP A 69 -16.63 -2.69 -2.38
N PRO A 70 -17.14 -2.98 -3.60
CA PRO A 70 -16.43 -2.69 -4.85
C PRO A 70 -16.02 -1.23 -5.03
N LYS A 71 -16.67 -0.29 -4.34
CA LYS A 71 -16.30 1.13 -4.36
C LYS A 71 -14.86 1.39 -3.89
N VAL A 72 -14.30 0.51 -3.04
CA VAL A 72 -12.92 0.68 -2.54
C VAL A 72 -11.85 0.51 -3.62
N PHE A 73 -12.18 -0.15 -4.75
CA PHE A 73 -11.26 -0.24 -5.90
C PHE A 73 -11.14 1.10 -6.66
N GLY A 74 -12.12 2.00 -6.50
CA GLY A 74 -12.14 3.27 -7.22
C GLY A 74 -12.30 3.08 -8.73
N LYS A 75 -11.70 3.99 -9.51
CA LYS A 75 -11.67 3.87 -10.97
C LYS A 75 -10.52 2.95 -11.37
N THR A 76 -10.84 1.78 -11.87
CA THR A 76 -9.86 0.81 -12.38
C THR A 76 -10.30 0.26 -13.74
N THR A 77 -9.32 -0.16 -14.54
CA THR A 77 -9.53 -0.85 -15.84
C THR A 77 -9.35 -2.36 -15.73
N HIS A 78 -9.02 -2.85 -14.51
CA HIS A 78 -8.89 -4.29 -14.28
C HIS A 78 -10.23 -4.99 -14.20
N ASN A 79 -10.25 -6.27 -14.56
CA ASN A 79 -11.42 -7.13 -14.47
C ASN A 79 -11.67 -7.51 -13.00
N LEU A 80 -12.73 -6.96 -12.40
CA LEU A 80 -13.12 -7.24 -11.02
C LEU A 80 -14.21 -8.32 -10.99
N ILE A 81 -13.93 -9.45 -10.37
CA ILE A 81 -14.80 -10.62 -10.33
C ILE A 81 -15.33 -10.81 -8.90
N PRO A 82 -16.61 -10.50 -8.65
CA PRO A 82 -17.21 -10.73 -7.34
C PRO A 82 -17.39 -12.22 -7.07
N VAL A 83 -17.16 -12.62 -5.82
CA VAL A 83 -17.48 -13.95 -5.29
C VAL A 83 -18.21 -13.84 -3.97
N ASN A 84 -19.07 -14.79 -3.68
CA ASN A 84 -19.77 -14.90 -2.40
C ASN A 84 -19.08 -16.00 -1.56
N GLY A 85 -17.90 -15.67 -1.04
CA GLY A 85 -17.10 -16.56 -0.22
C GLY A 85 -16.19 -17.51 -1.01
N ILE A 86 -15.44 -18.33 -0.25
CA ILE A 86 -14.34 -19.17 -0.76
C ILE A 86 -14.84 -20.30 -1.67
N ALA A 87 -16.03 -20.84 -1.44
CA ALA A 87 -16.58 -21.92 -2.26
C ALA A 87 -16.80 -21.46 -3.72
N GLU A 88 -17.39 -20.28 -3.92
CA GLU A 88 -17.59 -19.73 -5.27
C GLU A 88 -16.26 -19.33 -5.91
N LEU A 89 -15.30 -18.81 -5.11
CA LEU A 89 -13.94 -18.55 -5.61
C LEU A 89 -13.33 -19.82 -6.22
N PHE A 90 -13.38 -20.93 -5.50
CA PHE A 90 -12.82 -22.19 -5.95
C PHE A 90 -13.51 -22.73 -7.20
N GLU A 91 -14.84 -22.63 -7.29
CA GLU A 91 -15.59 -23.02 -8.50
C GLU A 91 -15.14 -22.22 -9.72
N LYS A 92 -15.06 -20.88 -9.59
CA LYS A 92 -14.59 -20.02 -10.68
C LYS A 92 -13.12 -20.29 -11.06
N CYS A 93 -12.27 -20.61 -10.08
CA CYS A 93 -10.88 -20.94 -10.34
C CYS A 93 -10.70 -22.24 -11.12
N LYS A 94 -11.58 -23.26 -10.91
CA LYS A 94 -11.51 -24.53 -11.66
C LYS A 94 -11.72 -24.36 -13.16
N GLU A 95 -12.54 -23.38 -13.55
CA GLU A 95 -12.86 -23.10 -14.95
C GLU A 95 -11.71 -22.40 -15.69
N ASN A 96 -10.70 -21.96 -14.94
CA ASN A 96 -9.59 -21.17 -15.46
C ASN A 96 -8.24 -21.88 -15.19
N ASN A 97 -7.38 -21.84 -16.18
CA ASN A 97 -6.03 -22.43 -16.08
C ASN A 97 -5.01 -21.39 -15.60
N TYR A 98 -5.16 -20.88 -14.36
CA TYR A 98 -4.19 -19.96 -13.79
C TYR A 98 -2.86 -20.63 -13.56
N THR A 99 -1.78 -19.95 -13.97
CA THR A 99 -0.40 -20.38 -13.71
C THR A 99 0.15 -19.75 -12.44
N VAL A 100 -0.35 -18.56 -12.06
CA VAL A 100 -0.02 -17.87 -10.81
C VAL A 100 -1.31 -17.44 -10.12
N PHE A 101 -1.39 -17.69 -8.81
CA PHE A 101 -2.48 -17.23 -7.98
C PHE A 101 -1.94 -16.40 -6.82
N ILE A 102 -2.36 -15.16 -6.71
CA ILE A 102 -1.88 -14.21 -5.70
C ILE A 102 -2.95 -13.99 -4.65
N ASN A 103 -2.62 -14.21 -3.37
CA ASN A 103 -3.45 -13.88 -2.23
C ASN A 103 -2.99 -12.57 -1.59
N ASP A 104 -3.93 -11.64 -1.41
CA ASP A 104 -3.73 -10.43 -0.63
C ASP A 104 -4.92 -10.21 0.32
N ILE A 105 -5.11 -11.15 1.24
CA ILE A 105 -6.30 -11.28 2.09
C ILE A 105 -6.00 -11.29 3.61
N LEU A 106 -4.82 -10.88 4.03
CA LEU A 106 -4.28 -11.05 5.39
C LEU A 106 -3.92 -12.52 5.68
N ALA A 107 -4.29 -13.03 6.86
CA ALA A 107 -3.98 -14.40 7.27
C ALA A 107 -4.68 -15.46 6.41
N THR A 108 -3.93 -16.36 5.80
CA THR A 108 -4.46 -17.57 5.17
C THR A 108 -4.48 -18.73 6.18
N THR A 109 -5.46 -19.60 6.07
CA THR A 109 -5.52 -20.85 6.84
C THR A 109 -4.95 -22.02 6.04
N ILE A 110 -4.53 -23.07 6.74
CA ILE A 110 -4.06 -24.31 6.09
C ILE A 110 -5.16 -24.90 5.20
N ASP A 111 -6.41 -24.97 5.69
CA ASP A 111 -7.55 -25.52 4.95
C ASP A 111 -7.84 -24.75 3.66
N TYR A 112 -7.82 -23.40 3.73
CA TYR A 112 -7.94 -22.55 2.54
C TYR A 112 -6.85 -22.87 1.50
N MET A 113 -5.60 -22.95 1.93
CA MET A 113 -4.47 -23.21 1.04
C MET A 113 -4.50 -24.64 0.47
N ILE A 114 -4.94 -25.64 1.22
CA ILE A 114 -5.16 -27.00 0.72
C ILE A 114 -6.28 -27.01 -0.34
N GLY A 115 -7.40 -26.35 -0.07
CA GLY A 115 -8.48 -26.18 -1.04
C GLY A 115 -8.01 -25.51 -2.33
N LEU A 116 -7.27 -24.42 -2.21
CA LEU A 116 -6.71 -23.70 -3.36
C LEU A 116 -5.76 -24.58 -4.19
N ARG A 117 -4.87 -25.33 -3.53
CA ARG A 117 -3.98 -26.29 -4.20
C ARG A 117 -4.73 -27.44 -4.87
N THR A 118 -5.89 -27.83 -4.34
CA THR A 118 -6.74 -28.88 -4.93
C THR A 118 -7.39 -28.42 -6.23
N VAL A 119 -7.84 -27.16 -6.29
CA VAL A 119 -8.49 -26.59 -7.48
C VAL A 119 -7.50 -26.07 -8.50
N LEU A 120 -6.29 -25.67 -8.08
CA LEU A 120 -5.21 -25.15 -8.91
C LEU A 120 -3.90 -25.93 -8.63
N PRO A 121 -3.80 -27.22 -8.99
CA PRO A 121 -2.67 -28.07 -8.61
C PRO A 121 -1.33 -27.63 -9.22
N ASN A 122 -1.36 -26.98 -10.38
CA ASN A 122 -0.17 -26.57 -11.12
C ASN A 122 0.16 -25.07 -10.95
N ALA A 123 -0.73 -24.29 -10.33
CA ALA A 123 -0.49 -22.87 -10.13
C ALA A 123 0.57 -22.62 -9.06
N LYS A 124 1.40 -21.60 -9.27
CA LYS A 124 2.26 -21.03 -8.24
C LYS A 124 1.45 -20.10 -7.35
N ILE A 125 1.55 -20.28 -6.04
CA ILE A 125 0.77 -19.49 -5.08
C ILE A 125 1.68 -18.50 -4.38
N VAL A 126 1.32 -17.23 -4.48
CA VAL A 126 2.05 -16.09 -3.90
C VAL A 126 1.16 -15.40 -2.89
N ASN A 127 1.62 -15.22 -1.65
CA ASN A 127 0.87 -14.52 -0.61
C ASN A 127 1.55 -13.19 -0.26
N PHE A 128 0.74 -12.15 0.01
CA PHE A 128 1.21 -10.83 0.44
C PHE A 128 0.70 -10.51 1.84
N GLU A 129 1.62 -10.05 2.72
CA GLU A 129 1.35 -9.64 4.11
C GLU A 129 0.56 -10.69 4.88
N ASP A 130 0.89 -11.93 4.65
CA ASP A 130 0.26 -13.09 5.25
C ASP A 130 1.03 -13.50 6.52
N ASP A 131 0.37 -13.45 7.66
CA ASP A 131 0.86 -13.91 8.97
C ASP A 131 0.08 -15.14 9.47
N GLY A 132 -0.68 -15.78 8.58
CA GLY A 132 -1.46 -16.98 8.88
C GLY A 132 -0.66 -18.28 8.75
N GLU A 133 -1.19 -19.35 9.31
CA GLU A 133 -0.59 -20.69 9.26
C GLU A 133 -0.52 -21.29 7.84
N GLY A 134 -1.32 -20.75 6.90
CA GLY A 134 -1.35 -21.18 5.51
C GLY A 134 -0.08 -20.86 4.71
N ILE A 135 0.78 -19.97 5.20
CA ILE A 135 2.04 -19.56 4.54
C ILE A 135 2.94 -20.73 4.20
N ILE A 136 2.89 -21.82 4.97
CA ILE A 136 3.69 -23.05 4.74
C ILE A 136 3.34 -23.76 3.41
N LYS A 137 2.20 -23.43 2.82
CA LYS A 137 1.70 -24.00 1.56
C LYS A 137 1.86 -23.07 0.36
N ALA A 138 2.35 -21.83 0.56
CA ALA A 138 2.65 -20.90 -0.51
C ALA A 138 4.01 -21.19 -1.15
N ASP A 139 4.18 -20.84 -2.44
CA ASP A 139 5.48 -20.88 -3.11
C ASP A 139 6.33 -19.67 -2.78
N LEU A 140 5.71 -18.48 -2.67
CA LEU A 140 6.33 -17.24 -2.21
C LEU A 140 5.41 -16.51 -1.23
N VAL A 141 6.00 -15.86 -0.23
CA VAL A 141 5.31 -14.95 0.70
C VAL A 141 6.11 -13.66 0.80
N PHE A 142 5.46 -12.52 0.58
CA PHE A 142 6.07 -11.20 0.70
C PHE A 142 5.46 -10.45 1.88
N ASN A 143 6.21 -10.32 2.96
CA ASN A 143 5.80 -9.63 4.20
C ASN A 143 6.66 -8.37 4.38
N ALA A 144 6.42 -7.35 3.53
CA ALA A 144 7.19 -6.12 3.52
C ALA A 144 7.00 -5.28 4.78
N LEU A 145 5.86 -5.39 5.44
CA LEU A 145 5.53 -4.67 6.67
C LEU A 145 6.10 -5.34 7.92
N PHE A 146 6.52 -6.61 7.84
CA PHE A 146 7.06 -7.39 8.94
C PHE A 146 8.54 -7.69 8.74
N HIS A 147 9.29 -7.89 9.82
CA HIS A 147 10.73 -8.23 9.76
C HIS A 147 11.02 -9.73 9.89
N GLU A 148 10.07 -10.50 10.40
CA GLU A 148 10.32 -11.89 10.71
C GLU A 148 10.26 -12.77 9.45
N LYS A 149 11.29 -13.61 9.28
CA LYS A 149 11.39 -14.62 8.25
C LYS A 149 11.32 -16.00 8.90
N GLU A 150 10.10 -16.51 9.03
CA GLU A 150 9.88 -17.82 9.67
C GLU A 150 10.23 -19.01 8.76
N PHE A 151 10.07 -18.87 7.44
CA PHE A 151 10.26 -19.97 6.45
C PHE A 151 11.07 -19.51 5.24
N PRO A 152 11.73 -20.45 4.52
CA PRO A 152 12.58 -20.13 3.38
C PRO A 152 11.89 -19.35 2.25
N GLN A 153 10.58 -19.61 2.01
CA GLN A 153 9.79 -18.94 0.97
C GLN A 153 9.29 -17.55 1.41
N VAL A 154 9.51 -17.13 2.66
CA VAL A 154 9.09 -15.82 3.17
C VAL A 154 10.18 -14.79 2.90
N TYR A 155 9.81 -13.74 2.20
CA TYR A 155 10.61 -12.55 1.90
C TYR A 155 10.08 -11.39 2.74
N ALA A 156 10.72 -11.11 3.86
CA ALA A 156 10.30 -10.11 4.84
C ALA A 156 11.14 -8.84 4.76
N GLY A 157 10.55 -7.74 5.22
CA GLY A 157 11.17 -6.43 5.38
C GLY A 157 10.94 -5.46 4.23
N GLU A 158 11.28 -4.22 4.48
CA GLU A 158 10.96 -3.04 3.68
C GLU A 158 11.46 -3.10 2.24
N LYS A 159 12.55 -3.82 1.98
CA LYS A 159 13.11 -3.99 0.62
C LYS A 159 12.16 -4.71 -0.37
N TYR A 160 11.10 -5.35 0.13
CA TYR A 160 10.06 -5.98 -0.69
C TYR A 160 8.76 -5.15 -0.74
N TYR A 161 8.81 -3.91 -0.25
CA TYR A 161 7.67 -3.01 -0.33
C TYR A 161 7.37 -2.61 -1.79
N ILE A 162 6.11 -2.71 -2.18
CA ILE A 162 5.62 -2.24 -3.49
C ILE A 162 4.97 -0.88 -3.29
N SER A 163 5.69 0.17 -3.72
CA SER A 163 5.17 1.54 -3.77
C SER A 163 4.30 1.77 -4.99
N GLY A 164 3.45 2.79 -4.93
CA GLY A 164 2.76 3.31 -6.11
C GLY A 164 3.75 3.77 -7.18
N LYS A 165 3.46 3.48 -8.47
CA LYS A 165 4.33 3.85 -9.61
C LYS A 165 4.63 5.34 -9.66
N THR A 166 3.66 6.17 -9.27
CA THR A 166 3.79 7.62 -9.27
C THR A 166 4.93 8.12 -8.39
N PHE A 167 5.25 7.44 -7.28
CA PHE A 167 6.38 7.79 -6.41
C PHE A 167 7.74 7.69 -7.11
N MET A 168 7.86 6.91 -8.18
CA MET A 168 9.10 6.75 -8.93
C MET A 168 9.48 8.01 -9.74
N PHE A 169 8.52 8.91 -9.98
CA PHE A 169 8.73 10.16 -10.72
C PHE A 169 9.05 11.36 -9.83
N TYR A 170 9.05 11.18 -8.50
CA TYR A 170 9.35 12.24 -7.54
C TYR A 170 10.69 11.97 -6.85
N GLU A 171 11.54 12.98 -6.84
CA GLU A 171 12.78 12.96 -6.07
C GLU A 171 12.51 13.19 -4.58
N PRO A 172 13.43 12.77 -3.68
CA PRO A 172 13.37 13.14 -2.28
C PRO A 172 13.27 14.65 -2.09
N ILE A 173 12.57 15.08 -1.03
CA ILE A 173 12.42 16.51 -0.74
C ILE A 173 13.74 17.15 -0.32
N GLU A 174 13.87 18.44 -0.59
CA GLU A 174 14.92 19.24 0.04
C GLU A 174 14.48 19.69 1.43
N ILE A 175 15.32 19.48 2.45
CA ILE A 175 15.07 19.93 3.82
C ILE A 175 15.29 21.44 3.92
N LYS A 176 14.20 22.21 4.07
CA LYS A 176 14.20 23.66 4.22
C LYS A 176 14.66 24.10 5.61
N ASP A 177 15.00 25.37 5.79
CA ASP A 177 15.45 25.90 7.09
C ASP A 177 14.37 25.83 8.18
N LYS A 178 13.11 26.07 7.80
CA LYS A 178 11.97 26.06 8.74
C LYS A 178 10.86 25.14 8.22
N VAL A 179 10.16 24.50 9.13
CA VAL A 179 8.92 23.81 8.85
C VAL A 179 7.82 24.83 8.59
N LYS A 180 7.04 24.62 7.55
CA LYS A 180 5.85 25.44 7.21
C LYS A 180 4.65 24.58 6.86
N ARG A 181 4.84 23.44 6.20
CA ARG A 181 3.78 22.58 5.74
C ARG A 181 3.88 21.19 6.38
N VAL A 182 2.75 20.75 6.91
CA VAL A 182 2.62 19.47 7.63
C VAL A 182 1.69 18.56 6.83
N PHE A 183 2.20 17.45 6.35
CA PHE A 183 1.38 16.41 5.73
C PHE A 183 0.74 15.54 6.82
N VAL A 184 -0.56 15.25 6.70
CA VAL A 184 -1.29 14.39 7.64
C VAL A 184 -2.11 13.37 6.87
N SER A 185 -1.85 12.07 7.07
CA SER A 185 -2.69 11.01 6.53
C SER A 185 -2.53 9.71 7.32
N PHE A 186 -3.65 9.07 7.62
CA PHE A 186 -3.70 7.80 8.34
C PHE A 186 -4.20 6.65 7.46
N GLY A 187 -3.88 6.73 6.16
CA GLY A 187 -4.25 5.72 5.18
C GLY A 187 -5.74 5.73 4.83
N GLY A 188 -6.27 4.55 4.50
CA GLY A 188 -7.61 4.45 3.90
C GLY A 188 -8.78 4.73 4.83
N ALA A 189 -8.72 4.31 6.08
CA ALA A 189 -9.89 4.27 6.97
C ALA A 189 -9.78 5.15 8.23
N ASP A 190 -8.59 5.33 8.79
CA ASP A 190 -8.34 6.06 10.04
C ASP A 190 -9.32 5.69 11.18
N PRO A 191 -9.35 4.42 11.63
CA PRO A 191 -10.31 3.94 12.62
C PRO A 191 -10.15 4.57 14.01
N GLN A 192 -8.97 5.16 14.31
CA GLN A 192 -8.70 5.87 15.57
C GLN A 192 -9.10 7.34 15.52
N ASN A 193 -9.59 7.84 14.36
CA ASN A 193 -9.93 9.24 14.14
C ASN A 193 -8.77 10.20 14.45
N TYR A 194 -7.54 9.81 14.10
CA TYR A 194 -6.37 10.66 14.30
C TYR A 194 -6.45 11.95 13.47
N SER A 195 -7.01 11.89 12.26
CA SER A 195 -7.24 13.08 11.44
C SER A 195 -8.11 14.11 12.16
N ASP A 196 -9.20 13.66 12.81
CA ASP A 196 -10.10 14.52 13.60
C ASP A 196 -9.35 15.17 14.76
N ARG A 197 -8.52 14.40 15.47
CA ARG A 197 -7.73 14.89 16.61
C ARG A 197 -6.71 15.94 16.18
N ILE A 198 -5.98 15.68 15.08
CA ILE A 198 -4.98 16.62 14.53
C ILE A 198 -5.67 17.91 14.04
N LEU A 199 -6.81 17.82 13.35
CA LEU A 199 -7.57 18.98 12.90
C LEU A 199 -8.02 19.86 14.07
N ASN A 200 -8.50 19.25 15.16
CA ASN A 200 -8.86 19.97 16.39
C ASN A 200 -7.66 20.62 17.10
N MET A 201 -6.45 20.10 16.91
CA MET A 201 -5.22 20.75 17.38
C MET A 201 -4.83 21.91 16.46
N ALA A 202 -4.86 21.70 15.13
CA ALA A 202 -4.40 22.64 14.12
C ALA A 202 -5.14 23.98 14.10
N ILE A 203 -6.39 24.03 14.59
CA ILE A 203 -7.16 25.29 14.72
C ILE A 203 -6.70 26.18 15.88
N LYS A 204 -5.84 25.69 16.80
CA LYS A 204 -5.37 26.48 17.94
C LYS A 204 -4.46 27.62 17.47
N PRO A 205 -4.46 28.79 18.15
CA PRO A 205 -3.71 29.98 17.69
C PRO A 205 -2.20 29.76 17.49
N GLU A 206 -1.59 28.85 18.24
CA GLU A 206 -0.16 28.54 18.14
C GLU A 206 0.24 27.87 16.82
N TYR A 207 -0.72 27.30 16.07
CA TYR A 207 -0.47 26.63 14.79
C TYR A 207 -0.79 27.47 13.56
N LYS A 208 -1.25 28.71 13.72
CA LYS A 208 -1.71 29.58 12.63
C LYS A 208 -0.66 29.84 11.54
N ASP A 209 0.65 29.78 11.90
CA ASP A 209 1.75 30.04 10.99
C ASP A 209 2.24 28.76 10.24
N TYR A 210 1.59 27.62 10.49
CA TYR A 210 1.87 26.33 9.87
C TYR A 210 0.67 25.88 9.05
N HIS A 211 0.89 25.33 7.88
CA HIS A 211 -0.17 24.86 6.99
C HIS A 211 -0.30 23.32 7.07
N PHE A 212 -1.47 22.84 7.46
CA PHE A 212 -1.77 21.41 7.59
C PHE A 212 -2.51 20.90 6.35
N VAL A 213 -1.89 20.00 5.62
CA VAL A 213 -2.48 19.29 4.47
C VAL A 213 -2.95 17.92 4.95
N VAL A 214 -4.26 17.78 5.16
CA VAL A 214 -4.87 16.57 5.72
C VAL A 214 -5.55 15.77 4.62
N VAL A 215 -5.03 14.58 4.35
CA VAL A 215 -5.57 13.69 3.31
C VAL A 215 -6.37 12.56 3.94
N LEU A 216 -7.67 12.60 3.70
CA LEU A 216 -8.61 11.56 4.14
C LEU A 216 -8.69 10.46 3.09
N GLY A 217 -8.56 9.21 3.54
CA GLY A 217 -8.65 8.04 2.67
C GLY A 217 -10.10 7.70 2.29
N ARG A 218 -10.27 6.96 1.21
CA ARG A 218 -11.56 6.57 0.61
C ARG A 218 -12.52 5.88 1.56
N ALA A 219 -12.02 5.19 2.56
CA ALA A 219 -12.80 4.47 3.55
C ALA A 219 -12.99 5.23 4.88
N LYS A 220 -12.59 6.51 4.96
CA LYS A 220 -12.80 7.35 6.15
C LYS A 220 -14.29 7.67 6.31
N ASN A 221 -14.76 7.57 7.55
CA ASN A 221 -16.11 7.99 7.93
C ASN A 221 -16.16 9.51 8.20
N ASN A 222 -17.35 10.08 8.18
CA ASN A 222 -17.63 11.47 8.55
C ASN A 222 -16.82 12.53 7.75
N VAL A 223 -16.50 12.23 6.50
CA VAL A 223 -15.68 13.09 5.63
C VAL A 223 -16.25 14.51 5.51
N GLU A 224 -17.56 14.64 5.32
CA GLU A 224 -18.23 15.94 5.16
C GLU A 224 -18.01 16.88 6.38
N GLU A 225 -17.95 16.32 7.57
CA GLU A 225 -17.68 17.10 8.79
C GLU A 225 -16.22 17.58 8.83
N LEU A 226 -15.28 16.73 8.35
CA LEU A 226 -13.87 17.08 8.32
C LEU A 226 -13.55 18.09 7.21
N LEU A 227 -14.24 18.03 6.07
CA LEU A 227 -14.10 19.02 4.99
C LEU A 227 -14.47 20.44 5.44
N LYS A 228 -15.30 20.61 6.48
CA LYS A 228 -15.63 21.94 7.04
C LYS A 228 -14.42 22.65 7.64
N PHE A 229 -13.34 21.95 7.98
CA PHE A 229 -12.09 22.57 8.46
C PHE A 229 -11.40 23.40 7.38
N ASN A 230 -11.74 23.26 6.10
CA ASN A 230 -11.25 24.12 5.00
C ASN A 230 -11.65 25.61 5.16
N LYS A 231 -12.49 25.93 6.13
CA LYS A 231 -12.78 27.33 6.50
C LYS A 231 -11.62 28.05 7.22
N TYR A 232 -10.62 27.32 7.70
CA TYR A 232 -9.43 27.87 8.36
C TYR A 232 -8.30 28.01 7.33
N ASP A 233 -7.69 29.20 7.24
CA ASP A 233 -6.68 29.54 6.24
C ASP A 233 -5.41 28.65 6.31
N ASN A 234 -5.14 28.07 7.47
CA ASN A 234 -3.99 27.23 7.72
C ASN A 234 -4.27 25.71 7.61
N ILE A 235 -5.45 25.32 7.12
CA ILE A 235 -5.86 23.91 6.99
C ILE A 235 -6.40 23.65 5.59
N GLU A 236 -5.89 22.60 4.97
CA GLU A 236 -6.36 22.05 3.70
C GLU A 236 -6.75 20.60 3.90
N VAL A 237 -8.05 20.29 3.88
CA VAL A 237 -8.58 18.92 3.98
C VAL A 237 -8.96 18.44 2.60
N LEU A 238 -8.37 17.32 2.18
CA LEU A 238 -8.58 16.69 0.89
C LEU A 238 -9.12 15.26 1.09
N TYR A 239 -9.93 14.79 0.17
CA TYR A 239 -10.52 13.45 0.21
C TYR A 239 -10.24 12.67 -1.06
N ASP A 240 -9.81 11.40 -0.92
CA ASP A 240 -9.57 10.44 -2.00
C ASP A 240 -8.72 11.03 -3.14
N VAL A 241 -7.53 11.52 -2.80
CA VAL A 241 -6.62 12.13 -3.76
C VAL A 241 -5.87 11.08 -4.58
N SER A 242 -5.63 11.38 -5.84
CA SER A 242 -4.90 10.49 -6.76
C SER A 242 -3.39 10.76 -6.84
N ASN A 243 -2.95 11.99 -6.51
CA ASN A 243 -1.55 12.40 -6.61
C ASN A 243 -0.93 12.63 -5.22
N MET A 244 -0.81 11.55 -4.46
CA MET A 244 -0.19 11.58 -3.13
C MET A 244 1.26 12.09 -3.13
N PRO A 245 2.16 11.67 -4.06
CA PRO A 245 3.55 12.13 -4.02
C PRO A 245 3.69 13.64 -4.21
N GLU A 246 2.84 14.29 -5.01
CA GLU A 246 2.87 15.75 -5.17
C GLU A 246 2.52 16.46 -3.87
N LEU A 247 1.46 16.02 -3.20
CA LEU A 247 1.05 16.60 -1.92
C LEU A 247 2.12 16.38 -0.85
N MET A 248 2.63 15.16 -0.74
CA MET A 248 3.70 14.82 0.22
C MET A 248 4.95 15.65 -0.02
N SER A 249 5.44 15.74 -1.27
CA SER A 249 6.67 16.47 -1.60
C SER A 249 6.55 17.98 -1.39
N SER A 250 5.33 18.51 -1.32
CA SER A 250 5.09 19.92 -0.98
C SER A 250 5.23 20.22 0.53
N CYS A 251 5.33 19.17 1.37
CA CYS A 251 5.36 19.29 2.82
C CYS A 251 6.77 19.08 3.40
N ASP A 252 6.99 19.62 4.59
CA ASP A 252 8.30 19.61 5.25
C ASP A 252 8.43 18.46 6.28
N ILE A 253 7.30 18.03 6.84
CA ILE A 253 7.19 16.92 7.81
C ILE A 253 5.88 16.16 7.60
N GLY A 254 5.82 14.91 8.10
CA GLY A 254 4.64 14.06 8.03
C GLY A 254 4.08 13.63 9.39
N ILE A 255 2.78 13.39 9.45
CA ILE A 255 2.09 12.73 10.56
C ILE A 255 1.25 11.61 9.96
N THR A 256 1.53 10.36 10.35
CA THR A 256 0.95 9.20 9.67
C THR A 256 0.69 8.02 10.60
N SER A 257 0.08 6.96 10.04
CA SER A 257 0.00 5.67 10.72
C SER A 257 1.28 4.84 10.53
N ARG A 258 1.40 3.76 11.31
CA ARG A 258 2.48 2.78 11.17
C ARG A 258 2.21 1.80 10.01
N GLY A 259 1.64 2.32 8.92
CA GLY A 259 1.22 1.59 7.73
C GLY A 259 2.01 1.97 6.48
N ARG A 260 1.40 1.73 5.32
CA ARG A 260 1.99 1.94 3.99
C ARG A 260 2.41 3.40 3.72
N THR A 261 1.63 4.37 4.21
CA THR A 261 1.93 5.80 4.04
C THR A 261 3.28 6.18 4.63
N GLY A 262 3.74 5.51 5.70
CA GLY A 262 5.09 5.68 6.24
C GLY A 262 6.18 5.35 5.23
N TYR A 263 6.02 4.28 4.45
CA TYR A 263 6.97 3.92 3.38
C TYR A 263 6.99 4.96 2.25
N GLU A 264 5.83 5.50 1.91
CA GLU A 264 5.68 6.55 0.91
C GLU A 264 6.39 7.84 1.33
N LEU A 265 6.24 8.24 2.60
CA LEU A 265 6.97 9.36 3.19
C LEU A 265 8.48 9.11 3.22
N ALA A 266 8.90 7.88 3.52
CA ALA A 266 10.31 7.50 3.53
C ALA A 266 10.96 7.53 2.13
N ILE A 267 10.24 7.14 1.07
CA ILE A 267 10.70 7.25 -0.32
C ILE A 267 11.05 8.71 -0.68
N LEU A 268 10.32 9.66 -0.11
CA LEU A 268 10.54 11.09 -0.30
C LEU A 268 11.46 11.70 0.76
N GLY A 269 11.93 10.93 1.74
CA GLY A 269 12.78 11.38 2.82
C GLY A 269 12.10 12.39 3.76
N ILE A 270 10.79 12.29 4.00
CA ILE A 270 10.03 13.23 4.82
C ILE A 270 10.06 12.80 6.29
N PRO A 271 10.71 13.58 7.19
CA PRO A 271 10.73 13.30 8.62
C PRO A 271 9.30 13.23 9.19
N SER A 272 8.96 12.15 9.88
CA SER A 272 7.56 11.90 10.21
C SER A 272 7.33 11.35 11.62
N ILE A 273 6.20 11.78 12.22
CA ILE A 273 5.63 11.20 13.43
C ILE A 273 4.68 10.06 12.99
N SER A 274 4.75 8.93 13.67
CA SER A 274 3.88 7.79 13.37
C SER A 274 3.16 7.27 14.61
N MET A 275 1.93 6.79 14.40
CA MET A 275 1.06 6.19 15.42
C MET A 275 0.45 4.91 14.87
N ALA A 276 0.40 3.84 15.66
CA ALA A 276 -0.32 2.64 15.24
C ALA A 276 -1.83 2.84 15.37
N GLN A 277 -2.61 2.25 14.47
CA GLN A 277 -4.07 2.30 14.50
C GLN A 277 -4.69 1.06 15.16
N ASN A 278 -3.94 -0.02 15.23
CA ASN A 278 -4.36 -1.30 15.82
C ASN A 278 -3.13 -2.14 16.20
N GLN A 279 -3.36 -3.23 16.93
CA GLN A 279 -2.31 -4.14 17.39
C GLN A 279 -1.52 -4.79 16.25
N ARG A 280 -2.09 -4.95 15.06
CA ARG A 280 -1.35 -5.47 13.90
C ARG A 280 -0.31 -4.46 13.42
N GLU A 281 -0.68 -3.18 13.33
CA GLU A 281 0.27 -2.13 12.97
C GLU A 281 1.41 -1.97 13.98
N GLU A 282 1.20 -2.31 15.26
CA GLU A 282 2.29 -2.33 16.25
C GLU A 282 3.39 -3.35 15.93
N LYS A 283 3.06 -4.39 15.17
CA LYS A 283 4.03 -5.41 14.73
C LYS A 283 4.78 -5.02 13.46
N HIS A 284 4.36 -3.95 12.76
CA HIS A 284 5.07 -3.50 11.57
C HIS A 284 6.47 -3.03 11.93
N GLY A 285 7.45 -3.51 11.18
CA GLY A 285 8.85 -3.33 11.56
C GLY A 285 9.47 -2.02 11.09
N PHE A 286 9.19 -1.59 9.84
CA PHE A 286 9.92 -0.51 9.20
C PHE A 286 9.65 0.88 9.80
N VAL A 287 8.39 1.22 10.07
CA VAL A 287 8.02 2.56 10.59
C VAL A 287 8.28 2.61 12.10
N CYS A 288 9.54 2.81 12.46
CA CYS A 288 10.05 2.81 13.83
C CYS A 288 11.15 3.88 14.02
N ASN A 289 11.57 4.09 15.26
CA ASN A 289 12.55 5.13 15.59
C ASN A 289 13.91 4.88 14.95
N GLU A 290 14.33 3.63 14.86
CA GLU A 290 15.61 3.21 14.29
C GLU A 290 15.74 3.56 12.82
N ASN A 291 14.62 3.60 12.09
CA ASN A 291 14.53 3.84 10.65
C ASN A 291 14.18 5.29 10.30
N GLY A 292 14.29 6.24 11.24
CA GLY A 292 14.09 7.66 10.95
C GLY A 292 12.66 8.16 11.08
N PHE A 293 11.83 7.49 11.89
CA PHE A 293 10.51 7.98 12.32
C PHE A 293 10.53 8.34 13.80
N THR A 294 9.50 9.06 14.24
CA THR A 294 9.18 9.15 15.67
C THR A 294 7.87 8.37 15.91
N TYR A 295 8.01 7.13 16.35
CA TYR A 295 6.85 6.30 16.70
C TYR A 295 6.40 6.58 18.14
N ILE A 296 5.14 6.96 18.32
CA ILE A 296 4.58 7.38 19.60
C ILE A 296 3.48 6.46 20.17
N GLY A 297 3.40 5.22 19.62
CA GLY A 297 2.54 4.17 20.16
C GLY A 297 1.18 4.02 19.51
N LEU A 298 0.38 3.11 20.06
CA LEU A 298 -1.01 2.86 19.68
C LEU A 298 -1.91 3.76 20.51
N ASN A 299 -2.74 4.53 19.86
CA ASN A 299 -3.72 5.44 20.47
C ASN A 299 -3.11 6.32 21.60
N PRO A 300 -2.03 7.07 21.32
CA PRO A 300 -1.41 7.93 22.31
C PRO A 300 -2.40 9.03 22.76
N ALA A 301 -2.20 9.54 24.00
CA ALA A 301 -2.96 10.67 24.50
C ALA A 301 -2.73 11.94 23.65
N ASP A 302 -3.69 12.85 23.62
CA ASP A 302 -3.62 14.08 22.82
C ASP A 302 -2.41 14.95 23.20
N GLU A 303 -2.04 14.99 24.48
CA GLU A 303 -0.87 15.70 24.97
C GLU A 303 0.44 15.16 24.40
N ILE A 304 0.53 13.84 24.20
CA ILE A 304 1.69 13.18 23.59
C ILE A 304 1.76 13.52 22.09
N ILE A 305 0.62 13.49 21.39
CA ILE A 305 0.56 13.87 19.98
C ILE A 305 0.98 15.33 19.83
N GLU A 306 0.37 16.21 20.59
CA GLU A 306 0.62 17.66 20.51
C GLU A 306 2.06 18.02 20.87
N SER A 307 2.66 17.41 21.89
CA SER A 307 4.05 17.65 22.27
C SER A 307 5.04 17.21 21.15
N ASN A 308 4.77 16.09 20.48
CA ASN A 308 5.58 15.65 19.33
C ASN A 308 5.39 16.55 18.10
N ILE A 309 4.18 17.04 17.82
CA ILE A 309 3.96 18.02 16.77
C ILE A 309 4.79 19.28 17.05
N LYS A 310 4.72 19.85 18.26
CA LYS A 310 5.49 21.05 18.67
C LYS A 310 7.00 20.81 18.53
N MET A 311 7.47 19.63 18.93
CA MET A 311 8.88 19.25 18.76
C MET A 311 9.29 19.28 17.28
N TYR A 312 8.52 18.67 16.38
CA TYR A 312 8.82 18.63 14.95
C TYR A 312 8.77 20.01 14.29
N LEU A 313 7.79 20.84 14.65
CA LEU A 313 7.66 22.22 14.14
C LEU A 313 8.84 23.10 14.53
N SER A 314 9.45 22.85 15.68
CA SER A 314 10.63 23.60 16.19
C SER A 314 11.97 22.92 15.92
N MET A 315 11.98 21.75 15.29
CA MET A 315 13.19 20.96 15.03
C MET A 315 14.13 21.67 14.07
N SER A 316 15.44 21.70 14.40
CA SER A 316 16.45 22.29 13.54
C SER A 316 16.55 21.57 12.18
N LYS A 317 17.11 22.26 11.18
CA LYS A 317 17.37 21.68 9.86
C LYS A 317 18.28 20.46 9.96
N GLU A 318 19.34 20.55 10.75
CA GLU A 318 20.32 19.48 10.94
C GLU A 318 19.68 18.22 11.54
N SER A 319 18.76 18.41 12.51
CA SER A 319 18.04 17.28 13.09
C SER A 319 17.10 16.62 12.06
N ARG A 320 16.39 17.41 11.27
CA ARG A 320 15.52 16.89 10.20
C ARG A 320 16.32 16.21 9.08
N LEU A 321 17.51 16.71 8.75
CA LEU A 321 18.43 16.06 7.79
C LEU A 321 18.83 14.66 8.27
N ARG A 322 19.07 14.45 9.57
CA ARG A 322 19.39 13.11 10.11
C ARG A 322 18.25 12.13 9.87
N PHE A 323 17.00 12.54 10.13
CA PHE A 323 15.83 11.71 9.83
C PHE A 323 15.73 11.43 8.32
N HIS A 324 15.87 12.45 7.50
CA HIS A 324 15.84 12.37 6.05
C HIS A 324 16.87 11.37 5.50
N ASP A 325 18.13 11.50 5.91
CA ASP A 325 19.21 10.63 5.46
C ASP A 325 19.00 9.18 5.92
N THR A 326 18.51 8.99 7.15
CA THR A 326 18.15 7.65 7.65
C THR A 326 17.07 7.01 6.82
N LEU A 327 16.00 7.74 6.49
CA LEU A 327 14.89 7.24 5.65
C LEU A 327 15.37 6.84 4.26
N LEU A 328 16.25 7.66 3.64
CA LEU A 328 16.77 7.43 2.30
C LEU A 328 17.83 6.33 2.21
N ALA A 329 18.40 5.91 3.34
CA ALA A 329 19.33 4.79 3.39
C ALA A 329 18.66 3.43 3.05
N HIS A 330 17.32 3.37 3.12
CA HIS A 330 16.54 2.18 2.80
C HIS A 330 16.16 2.12 1.32
N ASP A 331 16.47 1.00 0.64
CA ASP A 331 16.13 0.81 -0.78
C ASP A 331 14.66 0.39 -0.97
N LEU A 332 13.74 1.34 -0.76
CA LEU A 332 12.30 1.16 -0.97
C LEU A 332 11.91 1.20 -2.45
N ARG A 333 12.63 1.96 -3.27
CA ARG A 333 12.33 2.12 -4.71
C ARG A 333 12.56 0.85 -5.51
N GLY A 334 13.51 0.01 -5.08
CA GLY A 334 13.81 -1.27 -5.73
C GLY A 334 12.85 -2.42 -5.44
N GLY A 335 11.91 -2.25 -4.48
CA GLY A 335 11.06 -3.34 -3.98
C GLY A 335 10.19 -3.98 -5.04
N ARG A 336 9.50 -3.17 -5.86
CA ARG A 336 8.67 -3.64 -6.97
C ARG A 336 9.45 -4.56 -7.91
N ARG A 337 10.62 -4.13 -8.38
CA ARG A 337 11.47 -4.94 -9.28
C ARG A 337 11.89 -6.26 -8.65
N ARG A 338 12.23 -6.25 -7.34
CA ARG A 338 12.62 -7.48 -6.63
C ARG A 338 11.46 -8.47 -6.53
N VAL A 339 10.29 -7.99 -6.13
CA VAL A 339 9.09 -8.82 -6.00
C VAL A 339 8.70 -9.42 -7.34
N MET A 340 8.58 -8.59 -8.39
CA MET A 340 8.21 -9.08 -9.72
C MET A 340 9.26 -10.01 -10.30
N GLY A 341 10.56 -9.75 -10.07
CA GLY A 341 11.63 -10.67 -10.47
C GLY A 341 11.54 -12.05 -9.84
N LEU A 342 11.10 -12.13 -8.58
CA LEU A 342 10.86 -13.41 -7.89
C LEU A 342 9.59 -14.12 -8.39
N ILE A 343 8.51 -13.36 -8.64
CA ILE A 343 7.26 -13.94 -9.18
C ILE A 343 7.48 -14.48 -10.60
N ASN A 344 8.16 -13.73 -11.45
CA ASN A 344 8.44 -14.14 -12.83
C ASN A 344 9.45 -15.30 -12.92
N GLY A 345 10.20 -15.58 -11.86
CA GLY A 345 11.13 -16.69 -11.77
C GLY A 345 10.51 -18.01 -11.27
N LEU A 346 9.20 -18.03 -10.95
CA LEU A 346 8.47 -19.23 -10.54
C LEU A 346 8.21 -20.17 -11.72
#